data_5359f92b84c76a21afe7c073d6b3470f
#
_entry.id   5359f92b84c76a21afe7c073d6b3470f
#
_cell.length_a   1.000
_cell.length_b   1.000
_cell.length_c   1.000
_cell.angle_alpha   90.00
_cell.angle_beta   90.00
_cell.angle_gamma   90.00
#
_symmetry.space_group_name_H-M   'P 1'
#
loop_
_entity.id
_entity.type
_entity.pdbx_description
1 polymer ?
#
loop_
_entity_poly.entity_id
_entity_poly.type
_entity_poly.pdbx_seq_one_letter_code
_entity_poly.pdbx_strand_id
1 'polypeptide(L)'
;MKKKITGIFRHALNDQLKWIKLLSLIFISFACTPQPQNVTDLSDPAPIYPDYTDITIPYNIAPLNFLLRNEADAVQVTLQGANESWVIQSDDHQVCFPLKKWHQFMEKNQEKTLGISIVALKEGKWVRYPSFQWTISKEPIDGYLSYRLIEPAYEVWNEVEIRERNIENFDEKVLSTHENTNNACMNCHIYGNHSGELSMFHLRGANGGTILNRDGKLRKLTLKNQD
;
A
#
# COMPACT_ATOMS: atom_id res chain seq x y z
N MET A 1 7.30 -20.99 -65.08
CA MET A 1 8.42 -20.55 -64.21
C MET A 1 8.02 -19.78 -62.96
N LYS A 2 6.78 -19.34 -62.76
CA LYS A 2 6.33 -18.54 -61.54
C LYS A 2 6.01 -19.35 -60.27
N LYS A 3 5.80 -20.65 -60.31
CA LYS A 3 5.41 -21.50 -59.15
C LYS A 3 6.60 -21.98 -58.27
N LYS A 4 7.83 -21.90 -58.74
CA LYS A 4 9.00 -22.36 -57.97
C LYS A 4 9.58 -21.29 -57.02
N ILE A 5 9.34 -20.01 -57.28
CA ILE A 5 9.91 -18.90 -56.49
C ILE A 5 9.14 -18.69 -55.19
N THR A 6 7.81 -18.93 -55.15
CA THR A 6 6.99 -18.78 -53.97
C THR A 6 7.24 -19.81 -52.87
N GLY A 7 7.77 -20.99 -53.21
CA GLY A 7 8.10 -22.05 -52.25
C GLY A 7 9.36 -21.73 -51.44
N ILE A 8 10.36 -21.13 -52.04
CA ILE A 8 11.64 -20.82 -51.39
C ILE A 8 11.47 -19.68 -50.36
N PHE A 9 10.66 -18.66 -50.71
CA PHE A 9 10.39 -17.56 -49.75
C PHE A 9 9.56 -18.00 -48.54
N ARG A 10 8.64 -18.95 -48.69
CA ARG A 10 7.87 -19.50 -47.53
C ARG A 10 8.73 -20.34 -46.59
N HIS A 11 9.71 -21.10 -47.12
CA HIS A 11 10.65 -21.87 -46.27
C HIS A 11 11.57 -20.94 -45.46
N ALA A 12 12.15 -19.93 -46.11
CA ALA A 12 13.02 -18.97 -45.44
C ALA A 12 12.29 -18.17 -44.35
N LEU A 13 11.01 -17.79 -44.58
CA LEU A 13 10.21 -17.08 -43.60
C LEU A 13 9.86 -17.96 -42.38
N ASN A 14 9.55 -19.23 -42.61
CA ASN A 14 9.26 -20.19 -41.52
C ASN A 14 10.49 -20.49 -40.66
N ASP A 15 11.68 -20.55 -41.26
CA ASP A 15 12.91 -20.77 -40.51
C ASP A 15 13.29 -19.52 -39.68
N GLN A 16 13.11 -18.34 -40.20
CA GLN A 16 13.29 -17.09 -39.45
C GLN A 16 12.30 -17.00 -38.24
N LEU A 17 11.02 -17.37 -38.43
CA LEU A 17 10.05 -17.44 -37.36
C LEU A 17 10.39 -18.48 -36.26
N LYS A 18 11.00 -19.61 -36.64
CA LYS A 18 11.48 -20.62 -35.67
C LYS A 18 12.62 -20.09 -34.81
N TRP A 19 13.58 -19.39 -35.42
CA TRP A 19 14.70 -18.78 -34.69
C TRP A 19 14.25 -17.65 -33.77
N ILE A 20 13.27 -16.82 -34.17
CA ILE A 20 12.69 -15.78 -33.36
C ILE A 20 11.94 -16.38 -32.14
N LYS A 21 11.19 -17.48 -32.33
CA LYS A 21 10.53 -18.21 -31.23
C LYS A 21 11.54 -18.89 -30.30
N LEU A 22 12.64 -19.42 -30.83
CA LEU A 22 13.70 -20.01 -30.01
C LEU A 22 14.46 -18.96 -29.19
N LEU A 23 14.75 -17.81 -29.78
CA LEU A 23 15.35 -16.65 -29.08
C LEU A 23 14.42 -16.06 -28.01
N SER A 24 13.10 -16.00 -28.26
CA SER A 24 12.13 -15.52 -27.25
C SER A 24 11.97 -16.49 -26.07
N LEU A 25 12.18 -17.79 -26.28
CA LEU A 25 12.17 -18.76 -25.18
C LEU A 25 13.41 -18.67 -24.27
N ILE A 26 14.54 -18.20 -24.79
CA ILE A 26 15.79 -18.05 -24.02
C ILE A 26 15.75 -16.81 -23.12
N PHE A 27 14.93 -15.81 -23.42
CA PHE A 27 14.80 -14.60 -22.61
C PHE A 27 13.84 -14.72 -21.40
N ILE A 28 13.10 -15.84 -21.26
CA ILE A 28 12.14 -16.04 -20.15
C ILE A 28 12.80 -16.63 -18.88
N SER A 29 14.07 -16.96 -18.94
CA SER A 29 14.74 -17.59 -17.82
C SER A 29 15.85 -16.70 -17.27
N PHE A 30 15.55 -15.79 -16.34
CA PHE A 30 16.49 -15.34 -15.31
C PHE A 30 15.96 -14.12 -14.52
N ALA A 31 14.75 -14.26 -13.97
CA ALA A 31 14.43 -13.50 -12.76
C ALA A 31 14.51 -14.48 -11.56
N CYS A 32 15.69 -15.02 -11.32
CA CYS A 32 15.92 -15.84 -10.14
C CYS A 32 16.33 -14.90 -9.03
N THR A 33 15.41 -14.53 -8.15
CA THR A 33 15.76 -13.82 -6.92
C THR A 33 16.76 -14.73 -6.15
N PRO A 34 17.93 -14.20 -5.76
CA PRO A 34 18.94 -14.99 -5.10
C PRO A 34 18.38 -15.58 -3.79
N GLN A 35 18.64 -16.89 -3.56
CA GLN A 35 18.20 -17.56 -2.34
C GLN A 35 19.24 -17.35 -1.22
N PRO A 36 18.80 -17.11 0.03
CA PRO A 36 19.72 -16.97 1.15
C PRO A 36 20.61 -18.21 1.34
N GLN A 37 21.93 -18.00 1.35
CA GLN A 37 22.93 -19.03 1.61
C GLN A 37 23.97 -18.48 2.59
N ASN A 38 24.49 -19.32 3.48
CA ASN A 38 25.54 -18.93 4.46
C ASN A 38 25.14 -17.68 5.26
N VAL A 39 23.93 -17.68 5.82
CA VAL A 39 23.35 -16.55 6.53
C VAL A 39 24.08 -16.31 7.85
N THR A 40 24.50 -15.07 8.09
CA THR A 40 25.11 -14.62 9.36
C THR A 40 24.04 -13.94 10.22
N ASP A 41 23.89 -14.34 11.47
CA ASP A 41 22.97 -13.72 12.39
C ASP A 41 23.55 -12.41 12.95
N LEU A 42 22.73 -11.36 13.00
CA LEU A 42 23.04 -10.07 13.59
C LEU A 42 22.41 -9.95 14.97
N SER A 43 22.98 -9.07 15.80
CA SER A 43 22.42 -8.72 17.12
C SER A 43 21.50 -7.50 17.07
N ASP A 44 21.69 -6.63 16.09
CA ASP A 44 20.95 -5.39 15.96
C ASP A 44 19.58 -5.62 15.31
N PRO A 45 18.53 -4.93 15.77
CA PRO A 45 17.20 -5.06 15.20
C PRO A 45 17.16 -4.64 13.71
N ALA A 46 16.20 -5.18 12.97
CA ALA A 46 16.01 -4.82 11.57
C ALA A 46 15.64 -3.33 11.44
N PRO A 47 16.39 -2.52 10.67
CA PRO A 47 16.14 -1.09 10.52
C PRO A 47 15.01 -0.81 9.54
N ILE A 48 13.81 -1.31 9.84
CA ILE A 48 12.63 -1.15 8.99
C ILE A 48 12.01 0.25 9.11
N TYR A 49 11.38 0.70 8.04
CA TYR A 49 10.63 1.96 8.01
C TYR A 49 9.34 1.80 7.17
N PRO A 50 8.16 2.13 7.72
CA PRO A 50 7.91 2.50 9.13
C PRO A 50 8.32 1.40 10.11
N ASP A 51 8.54 1.77 11.38
CA ASP A 51 8.83 0.79 12.42
C ASP A 51 7.55 0.05 12.82
N TYR A 52 7.46 -1.18 12.38
CA TYR A 52 6.35 -2.10 12.65
C TYR A 52 6.79 -3.27 13.55
N THR A 53 7.82 -3.09 14.36
CA THR A 53 8.28 -4.14 15.27
C THR A 53 7.34 -4.31 16.46
N ASP A 54 7.03 -5.57 16.83
CA ASP A 54 6.27 -5.96 18.03
C ASP A 54 4.95 -5.21 18.24
N ILE A 55 4.14 -5.12 17.19
CA ILE A 55 2.86 -4.39 17.20
C ILE A 55 1.64 -5.31 17.12
N THR A 56 0.49 -4.78 17.54
CA THR A 56 -0.83 -5.38 17.30
C THR A 56 -1.50 -4.68 16.13
N ILE A 57 -2.02 -5.46 15.18
CA ILE A 57 -2.67 -4.94 13.97
C ILE A 57 -4.05 -5.55 13.77
N PRO A 58 -5.03 -4.78 13.29
CA PRO A 58 -6.32 -5.32 12.84
C PRO A 58 -6.14 -6.26 11.66
N TYR A 59 -6.93 -7.34 11.60
CA TYR A 59 -6.81 -8.31 10.51
C TYR A 59 -7.16 -7.76 9.14
N ASN A 60 -7.99 -6.71 9.08
CA ASN A 60 -8.47 -6.10 7.85
C ASN A 60 -7.67 -4.87 7.38
N ILE A 61 -6.57 -4.52 8.06
CA ILE A 61 -5.73 -3.39 7.64
C ILE A 61 -5.02 -3.66 6.31
N ALA A 62 -4.75 -2.60 5.55
CA ALA A 62 -3.92 -2.65 4.35
C ALA A 62 -2.53 -3.24 4.65
N PRO A 63 -1.84 -3.81 3.64
CA PRO A 63 -0.51 -4.37 3.81
C PRO A 63 0.46 -3.41 4.50
N LEU A 64 1.15 -3.89 5.52
CA LEU A 64 2.21 -3.16 6.21
C LEU A 64 3.50 -3.20 5.37
N ASN A 65 3.47 -2.57 4.21
CA ASN A 65 4.65 -2.44 3.38
C ASN A 65 5.71 -1.63 4.10
N PHE A 66 6.97 -2.05 4.00
CA PHE A 66 8.07 -1.36 4.63
C PHE A 66 9.33 -1.40 3.77
N LEU A 67 10.33 -0.62 4.13
CA LEU A 67 11.66 -0.69 3.56
C LEU A 67 12.70 -0.89 4.67
N LEU A 68 13.85 -1.45 4.31
CA LEU A 68 15.05 -1.38 5.14
C LEU A 68 15.71 -0.02 4.92
N ARG A 69 15.98 0.74 6.00
CA ARG A 69 16.64 2.07 5.91
C ARG A 69 18.05 1.98 5.34
N ASN A 70 18.69 0.83 5.49
CA ASN A 70 19.98 0.55 4.89
C ASN A 70 19.77 -0.17 3.57
N GLU A 71 20.46 0.24 2.52
CA GLU A 71 20.40 -0.42 1.22
C GLU A 71 20.70 -1.91 1.33
N ALA A 72 19.97 -2.69 0.59
CA ALA A 72 20.13 -4.13 0.45
C ALA A 72 19.87 -4.50 -1.02
N ASP A 73 20.68 -5.42 -1.53
CA ASP A 73 20.56 -5.92 -2.91
C ASP A 73 19.37 -6.87 -3.08
N ALA A 74 18.92 -7.49 -2.00
CA ALA A 74 17.71 -8.30 -1.93
C ALA A 74 17.27 -8.47 -0.48
N VAL A 75 15.96 -8.69 -0.28
CA VAL A 75 15.36 -8.96 1.03
C VAL A 75 14.42 -10.14 0.94
N GLN A 76 14.51 -11.03 1.91
CA GLN A 76 13.53 -12.10 2.12
C GLN A 76 12.87 -11.90 3.47
N VAL A 77 11.55 -11.85 3.48
CA VAL A 77 10.72 -11.78 4.69
C VAL A 77 9.91 -13.04 4.82
N THR A 78 9.94 -13.64 5.99
CA THR A 78 9.12 -14.80 6.34
C THR A 78 8.13 -14.41 7.42
N LEU A 79 6.84 -14.53 7.13
CA LEU A 79 5.76 -14.45 8.10
C LEU A 79 5.42 -15.88 8.55
N GLN A 80 5.68 -16.18 9.81
CA GLN A 80 5.42 -17.50 10.40
C GLN A 80 4.13 -17.43 11.22
N GLY A 81 3.06 -18.00 10.68
CA GLY A 81 1.81 -18.23 11.41
C GLY A 81 1.79 -19.57 12.15
N ALA A 82 0.67 -19.87 12.80
CA ALA A 82 0.53 -21.10 13.58
C ALA A 82 0.60 -22.39 12.72
N ASN A 83 -0.02 -22.38 11.54
CA ASN A 83 -0.15 -23.55 10.67
C ASN A 83 0.38 -23.33 9.26
N GLU A 84 0.82 -22.14 8.93
CA GLU A 84 1.31 -21.77 7.60
C GLU A 84 2.44 -20.75 7.71
N SER A 85 3.32 -20.74 6.73
CA SER A 85 4.31 -19.68 6.56
C SER A 85 4.16 -19.04 5.20
N TRP A 86 4.50 -17.76 5.14
CA TRP A 86 4.51 -17.01 3.89
C TRP A 86 5.85 -16.32 3.71
N VAL A 87 6.54 -16.64 2.63
CA VAL A 87 7.80 -16.04 2.26
C VAL A 87 7.57 -15.05 1.13
N ILE A 88 8.10 -13.84 1.28
CA ILE A 88 8.15 -12.78 0.29
C ILE A 88 9.61 -12.47 0.01
N GLN A 89 9.94 -12.27 -1.26
CA GLN A 89 11.26 -11.86 -1.70
C GLN A 89 11.15 -10.58 -2.50
N SER A 90 12.12 -9.70 -2.32
CA SER A 90 12.32 -8.48 -3.10
C SER A 90 13.76 -8.46 -3.60
N ASP A 91 13.97 -7.90 -4.76
CA ASP A 91 15.27 -7.65 -5.39
C ASP A 91 15.84 -6.27 -5.07
N ASP A 92 15.27 -5.62 -4.06
CA ASP A 92 15.74 -4.38 -3.47
C ASP A 92 15.45 -4.34 -1.97
N HIS A 93 15.60 -3.16 -1.34
CA HIS A 93 15.35 -2.94 0.08
C HIS A 93 13.86 -2.72 0.44
N GLN A 94 12.94 -2.71 -0.55
CA GLN A 94 11.51 -2.47 -0.33
C GLN A 94 10.74 -3.79 -0.25
N VAL A 95 9.85 -3.91 0.71
CA VAL A 95 8.99 -5.08 0.91
C VAL A 95 7.54 -4.69 0.72
N CYS A 96 6.93 -5.25 -0.33
CA CYS A 96 5.54 -5.02 -0.67
C CYS A 96 4.75 -6.33 -0.62
N PHE A 97 3.68 -6.36 0.17
CA PHE A 97 2.83 -7.54 0.30
C PHE A 97 1.66 -7.47 -0.70
N PRO A 98 1.44 -8.49 -1.54
CA PRO A 98 0.29 -8.56 -2.43
C PRO A 98 -1.03 -8.52 -1.66
N LEU A 99 -1.88 -7.51 -1.91
CA LEU A 99 -3.09 -7.18 -1.15
C LEU A 99 -4.00 -8.38 -0.89
N LYS A 100 -4.36 -9.13 -1.94
CA LYS A 100 -5.26 -10.28 -1.81
C LYS A 100 -4.70 -11.37 -0.89
N LYS A 101 -3.41 -11.69 -1.04
CA LYS A 101 -2.76 -12.72 -0.23
C LYS A 101 -2.56 -12.24 1.21
N TRP A 102 -2.29 -10.93 1.39
CA TRP A 102 -2.22 -10.30 2.70
C TRP A 102 -3.50 -10.50 3.48
N HIS A 103 -4.66 -10.09 2.94
CA HIS A 103 -5.94 -10.27 3.63
C HIS A 103 -6.26 -11.73 3.94
N GLN A 104 -6.03 -12.63 3.00
CA GLN A 104 -6.25 -14.07 3.23
C GLN A 104 -5.38 -14.63 4.36
N PHE A 105 -4.12 -14.15 4.46
CA PHE A 105 -3.20 -14.59 5.49
C PHE A 105 -3.54 -14.00 6.85
N MET A 106 -3.89 -12.70 6.92
CA MET A 106 -4.32 -12.04 8.14
C MET A 106 -5.62 -12.63 8.69
N GLU A 107 -6.62 -12.87 7.85
CA GLU A 107 -7.89 -13.46 8.24
C GLU A 107 -7.73 -14.85 8.88
N LYS A 108 -6.86 -15.71 8.35
CA LYS A 108 -6.58 -17.03 8.92
C LYS A 108 -5.80 -16.98 10.24
N ASN A 109 -5.13 -15.89 10.51
CA ASN A 109 -4.27 -15.72 11.68
C ASN A 109 -4.85 -14.76 12.73
N GLN A 110 -6.15 -14.48 12.69
CA GLN A 110 -6.84 -13.71 13.74
C GLN A 110 -6.60 -14.33 15.12
N GLU A 111 -6.44 -13.49 16.14
CA GLU A 111 -6.13 -13.87 17.53
C GLU A 111 -4.81 -14.63 17.71
N LYS A 112 -3.91 -14.59 16.72
CA LYS A 112 -2.62 -15.27 16.76
C LYS A 112 -1.47 -14.28 16.65
N THR A 113 -0.32 -14.74 17.07
CA THR A 113 0.94 -14.03 16.90
C THR A 113 1.71 -14.61 15.72
N LEU A 114 2.14 -13.75 14.82
CA LEU A 114 3.02 -14.07 13.69
C LEU A 114 4.47 -13.80 14.07
N GLY A 115 5.38 -14.73 13.82
CA GLY A 115 6.80 -14.47 13.85
C GLY A 115 7.26 -13.85 12.53
N ILE A 116 8.00 -12.74 12.59
CA ILE A 116 8.53 -12.04 11.41
C ILE A 116 10.05 -12.20 11.39
N SER A 117 10.57 -12.81 10.35
CA SER A 117 12.01 -12.98 10.14
C SER A 117 12.44 -12.27 8.85
N ILE A 118 13.49 -11.47 8.94
CA ILE A 118 14.05 -10.71 7.81
C ILE A 118 15.50 -11.17 7.57
N VAL A 119 15.76 -11.54 6.32
CA VAL A 119 17.09 -11.85 5.82
C VAL A 119 17.39 -10.92 4.65
N ALA A 120 18.53 -10.25 4.65
CA ALA A 120 18.91 -9.28 3.64
C ALA A 120 20.26 -9.64 3.01
N LEU A 121 20.39 -9.41 1.70
CA LEU A 121 21.67 -9.48 0.99
C LEU A 121 22.33 -8.10 1.03
N LYS A 122 23.49 -8.03 1.65
CA LYS A 122 24.27 -6.80 1.76
C LYS A 122 25.71 -7.06 1.36
N GLU A 123 26.22 -6.31 0.41
CA GLU A 123 27.61 -6.44 -0.04
C GLU A 123 27.99 -7.92 -0.36
N GLY A 124 27.05 -8.64 -1.00
CA GLY A 124 27.22 -10.02 -1.38
C GLY A 124 27.12 -11.05 -0.24
N LYS A 125 26.72 -10.65 0.97
CA LYS A 125 26.56 -11.53 2.13
C LYS A 125 25.11 -11.52 2.63
N TRP A 126 24.58 -12.70 2.94
CA TRP A 126 23.28 -12.81 3.58
C TRP A 126 23.39 -12.63 5.09
N VAL A 127 22.59 -11.70 5.62
CA VAL A 127 22.50 -11.43 7.06
C VAL A 127 21.06 -11.60 7.53
N ARG A 128 20.89 -12.15 8.73
CA ARG A 128 19.57 -12.29 9.38
C ARG A 128 19.51 -11.35 10.58
N TYR A 129 18.45 -10.57 10.64
CA TYR A 129 18.12 -9.76 11.79
C TYR A 129 17.39 -10.57 12.87
N PRO A 130 17.44 -10.15 14.15
CA PRO A 130 16.56 -10.68 15.19
C PRO A 130 15.10 -10.64 14.73
N SER A 131 14.36 -11.71 14.94
CA SER A 131 12.93 -11.78 14.62
C SER A 131 12.11 -10.99 15.61
N PHE A 132 10.99 -10.44 15.15
CA PHE A 132 9.99 -9.73 15.93
C PHE A 132 8.59 -10.31 15.68
N GLN A 133 7.55 -9.74 16.31
CA GLN A 133 6.23 -10.33 16.28
C GLN A 133 5.15 -9.32 15.86
N TRP A 134 4.12 -9.83 15.17
CA TRP A 134 2.84 -9.13 14.96
C TRP A 134 1.71 -9.91 15.61
N THR A 135 0.94 -9.27 16.47
CA THR A 135 -0.29 -9.85 17.02
C THR A 135 -1.48 -9.41 16.17
N ILE A 136 -2.24 -10.36 15.65
CA ILE A 136 -3.37 -10.08 14.77
C ILE A 136 -4.65 -10.00 15.62
N SER A 137 -5.23 -8.81 15.71
CA SER A 137 -6.52 -8.61 16.39
C SER A 137 -7.67 -9.20 15.57
N LYS A 138 -8.67 -9.76 16.24
CA LYS A 138 -9.94 -10.13 15.62
C LYS A 138 -10.87 -8.94 15.40
N GLU A 139 -10.63 -7.85 16.13
CA GLU A 139 -11.45 -6.64 15.99
C GLU A 139 -11.04 -5.92 14.70
N PRO A 140 -11.99 -5.68 13.79
CA PRO A 140 -11.71 -4.91 12.58
C PRO A 140 -11.52 -3.43 12.92
N ILE A 141 -10.76 -2.75 12.11
CA ILE A 141 -10.74 -1.28 12.08
C ILE A 141 -11.82 -0.79 11.10
N ASP A 142 -12.35 0.42 11.32
CA ASP A 142 -13.25 1.07 10.37
C ASP A 142 -12.61 1.15 8.98
N GLY A 143 -13.39 0.83 7.94
CA GLY A 143 -12.87 0.71 6.58
C GLY A 143 -12.36 2.00 5.96
N TYR A 144 -12.71 3.17 6.51
CA TYR A 144 -12.38 4.47 5.94
C TYR A 144 -11.89 5.46 6.97
N LEU A 145 -10.87 6.21 6.58
CA LEU A 145 -10.34 7.35 7.32
C LEU A 145 -10.48 8.61 6.49
N SER A 146 -11.16 9.63 7.03
CA SER A 146 -11.15 10.96 6.43
C SER A 146 -10.13 11.86 7.13
N TYR A 147 -9.38 12.60 6.34
CA TYR A 147 -8.34 13.49 6.84
C TYR A 147 -8.21 14.73 5.97
N ARG A 148 -7.62 15.75 6.57
CA ARG A 148 -7.26 16.97 5.86
C ARG A 148 -5.81 16.87 5.39
N LEU A 149 -5.61 16.94 4.09
CA LEU A 149 -4.29 17.10 3.50
C LEU A 149 -3.98 18.60 3.40
N ILE A 150 -2.90 19.03 3.98
CA ILE A 150 -2.40 20.41 3.95
C ILE A 150 -0.88 20.39 3.85
N GLU A 151 -0.36 21.18 2.92
CA GLU A 151 1.08 21.38 2.80
C GLU A 151 1.63 22.14 4.01
N PRO A 152 2.88 21.87 4.42
CA PRO A 152 3.47 22.44 5.63
C PRO A 152 3.92 23.90 5.43
N ALA A 153 2.98 24.79 5.08
CA ALA A 153 3.22 26.21 4.97
C ALA A 153 1.96 27.02 5.30
N TYR A 154 2.13 28.25 5.84
CA TYR A 154 1.01 29.10 6.25
C TYR A 154 0.20 29.69 5.08
N GLU A 155 0.79 29.74 3.89
CA GLU A 155 0.19 30.42 2.73
C GLU A 155 -0.59 29.49 1.78
N VAL A 156 -0.60 28.20 2.03
CA VAL A 156 -1.22 27.18 1.15
C VAL A 156 -2.61 26.73 1.61
N TRP A 157 -3.37 27.59 2.28
CA TRP A 157 -4.77 27.32 2.64
C TRP A 157 -5.65 27.01 1.40
N ASN A 158 -5.27 27.48 0.23
CA ASN A 158 -5.91 27.22 -1.07
C ASN A 158 -5.55 25.85 -1.66
N GLU A 159 -4.62 25.13 -1.08
CA GLU A 159 -4.24 23.75 -1.48
C GLU A 159 -4.77 22.70 -0.51
N VAL A 160 -5.60 23.11 0.45
CA VAL A 160 -6.20 22.19 1.42
C VAL A 160 -7.24 21.30 0.74
N GLU A 161 -7.10 20.01 0.98
CA GLU A 161 -8.05 18.99 0.54
C GLU A 161 -8.59 18.21 1.73
N ILE A 162 -9.86 17.80 1.65
CA ILE A 162 -10.41 16.73 2.50
C ILE A 162 -10.40 15.46 1.67
N ARG A 163 -9.70 14.46 2.16
CA ARG A 163 -9.56 13.15 1.52
C ARG A 163 -10.17 12.06 2.37
N GLU A 164 -10.59 11.00 1.72
CA GLU A 164 -10.98 9.74 2.34
C GLU A 164 -10.05 8.65 1.83
N ARG A 165 -9.47 7.90 2.76
CA ARG A 165 -8.62 6.74 2.47
C ARG A 165 -9.32 5.47 2.93
N ASN A 166 -9.33 4.46 2.08
CA ASN A 166 -9.69 3.12 2.46
C ASN A 166 -8.55 2.50 3.29
N ILE A 167 -8.86 2.05 4.49
CA ILE A 167 -7.86 1.49 5.43
C ILE A 167 -7.49 0.05 5.09
N GLU A 168 -8.33 -0.67 4.37
CA GLU A 168 -8.10 -2.05 3.98
C GLU A 168 -7.21 -2.18 2.73
N ASN A 169 -7.03 -1.06 2.00
CA ASN A 169 -6.17 -0.98 0.81
C ASN A 169 -5.50 0.40 0.74
N PHE A 170 -5.02 0.80 -0.43
CA PHE A 170 -4.36 2.10 -0.61
C PHE A 170 -5.20 3.08 -1.42
N ASP A 171 -6.49 2.78 -1.64
CA ASP A 171 -7.38 3.65 -2.41
C ASP A 171 -7.66 4.94 -1.64
N GLU A 172 -7.53 6.05 -2.34
CA GLU A 172 -7.85 7.37 -1.85
C GLU A 172 -8.77 8.09 -2.81
N LYS A 173 -9.66 8.91 -2.26
CA LYS A 173 -10.45 9.86 -3.05
C LYS A 173 -10.48 11.23 -2.39
N VAL A 174 -10.51 12.26 -3.21
CA VAL A 174 -10.74 13.64 -2.77
C VAL A 174 -12.22 13.82 -2.53
N LEU A 175 -12.60 14.22 -1.33
CA LEU A 175 -13.98 14.54 -0.97
C LEU A 175 -14.31 16.01 -1.25
N SER A 176 -13.37 16.91 -1.00
CA SER A 176 -13.54 18.34 -1.23
C SER A 176 -12.20 19.04 -1.42
N THR A 177 -12.21 20.04 -2.32
CA THR A 177 -11.10 20.94 -2.57
C THR A 177 -11.56 22.39 -2.31
N HIS A 178 -10.62 23.33 -2.24
CA HIS A 178 -10.93 24.75 -2.16
C HIS A 178 -11.74 25.22 -3.40
N GLU A 179 -11.51 24.65 -4.58
CA GLU A 179 -12.24 24.96 -5.81
C GLU A 179 -13.74 24.64 -5.68
N ASN A 180 -14.07 23.47 -5.10
CA ASN A 180 -15.44 23.03 -4.89
C ASN A 180 -16.22 23.90 -3.90
N THR A 181 -15.51 24.74 -3.14
CA THR A 181 -16.07 25.59 -2.09
C THR A 181 -15.98 27.07 -2.40
N ASN A 182 -15.81 27.46 -3.68
CA ASN A 182 -15.57 28.83 -4.12
C ASN A 182 -14.38 29.50 -3.41
N ASN A 183 -13.25 28.81 -3.37
CA ASN A 183 -12.04 29.25 -2.70
C ASN A 183 -12.23 29.55 -1.19
N ALA A 184 -13.19 28.88 -0.56
CA ALA A 184 -13.36 28.97 0.88
C ALA A 184 -12.36 28.07 1.61
N CYS A 185 -11.79 28.55 2.69
CA CYS A 185 -10.95 27.73 3.55
C CYS A 185 -11.81 26.65 4.24
N MET A 186 -11.43 25.38 4.06
CA MET A 186 -12.05 24.23 4.73
C MET A 186 -11.14 23.79 5.87
N ASN A 187 -11.66 23.72 7.10
CA ASN A 187 -10.77 23.37 8.19
C ASN A 187 -11.26 22.21 9.07
N CYS A 188 -12.50 22.24 9.47
CA CYS A 188 -13.00 21.30 10.48
C CYS A 188 -14.01 20.36 9.84
N HIS A 189 -13.79 19.07 9.95
CA HIS A 189 -14.75 18.03 9.58
C HIS A 189 -14.90 17.03 10.74
N ILE A 190 -16.09 16.47 10.89
CA ILE A 190 -16.40 15.48 11.91
C ILE A 190 -17.51 14.55 11.42
N TYR A 191 -17.48 13.31 11.87
CA TYR A 191 -18.47 12.30 11.59
C TYR A 191 -19.24 11.93 12.85
N GLY A 192 -20.57 11.82 12.75
CA GLY A 192 -21.43 11.37 13.83
C GLY A 192 -21.38 9.85 13.97
N ASN A 193 -21.02 9.37 15.15
CA ASN A 193 -20.92 7.93 15.44
C ASN A 193 -20.03 7.15 14.44
N HIS A 194 -18.96 7.75 13.99
CA HIS A 194 -18.04 7.17 12.97
C HIS A 194 -18.73 6.77 11.66
N SER A 195 -19.91 7.35 11.34
CA SER A 195 -20.67 7.05 10.14
C SER A 195 -20.62 8.18 9.13
N GLY A 196 -20.41 7.86 7.86
CA GLY A 196 -20.48 8.80 6.75
C GLY A 196 -21.89 9.38 6.49
N GLU A 197 -22.94 8.75 7.04
CA GLU A 197 -24.34 9.20 6.91
C GLU A 197 -24.62 10.51 7.65
N LEU A 198 -23.87 10.76 8.72
CA LEU A 198 -23.95 12.00 9.49
C LEU A 198 -22.56 12.64 9.57
N SER A 199 -22.36 13.71 8.85
CA SER A 199 -21.09 14.43 8.87
C SER A 199 -21.29 15.92 8.76
N MET A 200 -20.31 16.69 9.20
CA MET A 200 -20.30 18.13 8.96
C MET A 200 -18.88 18.63 8.75
N PHE A 201 -18.78 19.74 8.01
CA PHE A 201 -17.55 20.48 7.83
C PHE A 201 -17.81 21.98 7.84
N HIS A 202 -16.82 22.74 8.24
CA HIS A 202 -16.92 24.18 8.36
C HIS A 202 -16.11 24.89 7.27
N LEU A 203 -16.78 25.83 6.60
CA LEU A 203 -16.19 26.71 5.60
C LEU A 203 -15.95 28.10 6.19
N ARG A 204 -14.84 28.73 5.84
CA ARG A 204 -14.54 30.14 6.16
C ARG A 204 -14.44 30.95 4.87
N GLY A 205 -14.81 32.21 4.93
CA GLY A 205 -14.77 33.13 3.80
C GLY A 205 -16.16 33.67 3.42
N ALA A 206 -16.31 34.22 2.24
CA ALA A 206 -17.53 34.91 1.80
C ALA A 206 -18.79 34.00 1.86
N ASN A 207 -18.63 32.71 1.61
CA ASN A 207 -19.69 31.71 1.71
C ASN A 207 -19.60 30.85 2.98
N GLY A 208 -18.93 31.36 4.01
CA GLY A 208 -18.66 30.65 5.26
C GLY A 208 -19.91 30.08 5.92
N GLY A 209 -19.74 29.03 6.71
CA GLY A 209 -20.79 28.35 7.46
C GLY A 209 -20.50 26.88 7.67
N THR A 210 -21.30 26.25 8.51
CA THR A 210 -21.22 24.81 8.74
C THR A 210 -22.18 24.09 7.82
N ILE A 211 -21.65 23.15 7.06
CA ILE A 211 -22.43 22.28 6.17
C ILE A 211 -22.66 20.96 6.90
N LEU A 212 -23.91 20.59 7.08
CA LEU A 212 -24.33 19.30 7.62
C LEU A 212 -24.72 18.38 6.47
N ASN A 213 -24.15 17.21 6.42
CA ASN A 213 -24.61 16.06 5.64
C ASN A 213 -25.42 15.16 6.57
N ARG A 214 -26.62 14.81 6.18
CA ARG A 214 -27.43 13.76 6.78
C ARG A 214 -28.02 12.90 5.67
N ASP A 215 -27.64 11.65 5.61
CA ASP A 215 -28.11 10.67 4.61
C ASP A 215 -27.94 11.18 3.16
N GLY A 216 -26.79 11.78 2.84
CA GLY A 216 -26.49 12.37 1.54
C GLY A 216 -27.15 13.73 1.26
N LYS A 217 -27.94 14.27 2.18
CA LYS A 217 -28.59 15.57 2.04
C LYS A 217 -27.76 16.65 2.73
N LEU A 218 -27.23 17.57 1.93
CA LEU A 218 -26.43 18.69 2.41
C LEU A 218 -27.34 19.87 2.84
N ARG A 219 -27.07 20.45 4.00
CA ARG A 219 -27.75 21.64 4.50
C ARG A 219 -26.74 22.57 5.19
N LYS A 220 -26.79 23.85 4.85
CA LYS A 220 -26.04 24.88 5.58
C LYS A 220 -26.77 25.19 6.89
N LEU A 221 -26.05 25.11 7.99
CA LEU A 221 -26.57 25.50 9.32
C LEU A 221 -26.41 27.01 9.46
N THR A 222 -27.50 27.68 9.84
CA THR A 222 -27.50 29.09 10.24
C THR A 222 -27.50 29.10 11.76
N LEU A 223 -26.40 29.53 12.35
CA LEU A 223 -26.38 29.85 13.77
C LEU A 223 -27.15 31.15 13.96
N LYS A 224 -28.26 31.13 14.69
CA LYS A 224 -28.86 32.38 15.18
C LYS A 224 -27.90 32.95 16.21
N ASN A 225 -27.49 34.21 16.03
CA ASN A 225 -26.89 34.96 17.12
C ASN A 225 -27.91 34.94 18.26
N GLN A 226 -27.50 34.43 19.37
CA GLN A 226 -28.23 34.67 20.62
C GLN A 226 -27.87 36.10 20.99
N ASP A 227 -28.78 37.00 20.77
CA ASP A 227 -28.76 38.37 21.34
C ASP A 227 -28.85 38.30 22.85
#